data_c41f464f73b63c84a944cb358a1f050c
#
_entry.id   c41f464f73b63c84a944cb358a1f050c
#
_cell.length_a   1.000
_cell.length_b   1.000
_cell.length_c   1.000
_cell.angle_alpha   90.00
_cell.angle_beta   90.00
_cell.angle_gamma   90.00
#
_symmetry.space_group_name_H-M   'P 1'
#
loop_
_entity.id
_entity.type
_entity.pdbx_description
1 polymer ?
#
loop_
_entity_poly.entity_id
_entity_poly.type
_entity_poly.pdbx_seq_one_letter_code
_entity_poly.pdbx_strand_id
1 'polypeptide(L)'
;RTRCKRAFVMVATSQLLVRLLLLLPLICFLPLSIQTSAAAGVADKFERGLNLTDGQTLVSAGGSYTLGFFSPGASTKRYLGIWFSVSNDTVYWVANRDQPLPDKSGMLVFDDVNSLVLLDGARRTVWSSNVMAASAPVVQLLQSGNLVVRNGSSDTFLWQSFDHPTDTLLPGMKLGKNLWTGGEWKLTAWRSADDPSPGDYSRTLETAGLPELVVWKRGVKTYRTGPWNGRYFNGVPEVSWYADKYPLRVTTSPSEKTYGYTAAPDAFLTRVVLNYTAGGVERLVWDTGVGEWVSYFKGPRDPCDAYAKCGPFGLCDGEAASSGFCGCVDGFSPVVPASPSTQEVKDSSGGCRRKAALDCAGGKSTDGFKVVPGVKLPDTQNATVDMVIELEDCRERCFADCSCLAYAAADVRGGSDGTGCVIWKDAILDLRFVDGGSNVYLRLSKSEFDDHKRFPTLLVATPVASIFTILLVVFAIWWRRKSRVVGKFCSDGSI
;
A
#
# COMPACT_ATOMS: atom_id res chain seq x y z
N ARG A 1 8.44 -40.39 44.59
CA ARG A 1 8.95 -41.80 44.60
C ARG A 1 9.42 -42.06 43.16
N THR A 2 10.65 -42.35 42.79
CA THR A 2 11.90 -42.82 43.41
C THR A 2 13.01 -42.51 42.43
N ARG A 3 13.97 -41.84 42.79
CA ARG A 3 15.41 -41.95 43.09
C ARG A 3 16.12 -43.22 42.59
N CYS A 4 17.35 -42.94 42.02
CA CYS A 4 18.59 -43.74 41.96
C CYS A 4 18.72 -44.67 40.74
N LYS A 5 19.85 -44.62 40.00
CA LYS A 5 21.21 -44.89 40.46
C LYS A 5 22.27 -44.39 39.49
N ARG A 6 23.32 -43.84 40.08
CA ARG A 6 24.67 -43.60 39.56
C ARG A 6 25.42 -44.91 39.30
N ALA A 7 26.34 -44.84 38.35
CA ALA A 7 27.75 -45.15 38.54
C ALA A 7 28.34 -46.20 37.56
N PHE A 8 29.58 -45.90 37.19
CA PHE A 8 30.61 -46.70 36.55
C PHE A 8 30.50 -46.91 35.02
N VAL A 9 31.41 -46.22 34.26
CA VAL A 9 32.69 -46.71 33.86
C VAL A 9 33.58 -45.55 33.40
N MET A 10 34.51 -45.14 34.25
CA MET A 10 35.75 -44.47 33.85
C MET A 10 36.82 -45.54 34.06
N VAL A 11 37.62 -45.77 33.04
CA VAL A 11 38.96 -46.39 32.94
C VAL A 11 38.97 -47.22 31.65
N ALA A 12 39.40 -46.67 30.52
CA ALA A 12 40.06 -47.36 29.41
C ALA A 12 40.31 -46.41 28.20
N THR A 13 40.92 -45.23 28.41
CA THR A 13 41.36 -44.39 27.27
C THR A 13 42.70 -43.69 27.45
N SER A 14 43.60 -44.20 28.36
CA SER A 14 44.92 -43.57 28.55
C SER A 14 46.06 -44.24 27.80
N GLN A 15 45.85 -45.35 27.12
CA GLN A 15 46.94 -46.07 26.40
C GLN A 15 46.90 -45.83 24.85
N LEU A 16 45.87 -45.23 24.30
CA LEU A 16 45.80 -44.96 22.82
C LEU A 16 46.37 -43.60 22.43
N LEU A 17 46.42 -42.64 23.36
CA LEU A 17 46.92 -41.29 23.08
C LEU A 17 48.45 -41.18 23.05
N VAL A 18 49.21 -42.09 23.71
CA VAL A 18 50.64 -42.03 23.75
C VAL A 18 51.32 -42.68 22.53
N ARG A 19 50.62 -43.57 21.80
CA ARG A 19 51.16 -44.18 20.56
C ARG A 19 50.86 -43.34 19.29
N LEU A 20 50.01 -42.34 19.36
CA LEU A 20 49.69 -41.44 18.21
C LEU A 20 50.59 -40.18 18.15
N LEU A 21 51.34 -39.90 19.22
CA LEU A 21 52.29 -38.77 19.37
C LEU A 21 53.71 -39.02 18.92
N LEU A 22 54.08 -40.26 18.55
CA LEU A 22 55.42 -40.63 18.10
C LEU A 22 55.55 -40.85 16.57
N LEU A 23 54.52 -40.58 15.76
CA LEU A 23 54.54 -40.68 14.29
C LEU A 23 54.36 -39.33 13.56
N LEU A 24 54.58 -38.22 14.26
CA LEU A 24 54.34 -36.87 13.73
C LEU A 24 55.59 -36.00 13.40
N PRO A 25 56.76 -36.53 13.05
CA PRO A 25 57.77 -35.64 12.50
C PRO A 25 58.18 -35.90 11.03
N LEU A 26 57.38 -36.55 10.19
CA LEU A 26 57.82 -36.76 8.78
C LEU A 26 56.89 -36.29 7.69
N ILE A 27 55.89 -35.41 7.99
CA ILE A 27 54.99 -34.83 6.97
C ILE A 27 54.96 -33.29 7.05
N CYS A 28 56.08 -32.66 7.30
CA CYS A 28 56.20 -31.21 7.39
C CYS A 28 57.26 -30.62 6.46
N PHE A 29 57.33 -31.03 5.18
CA PHE A 29 58.05 -30.27 4.16
C PHE A 29 57.51 -30.59 2.74
N LEU A 30 56.20 -30.52 2.54
CA LEU A 30 55.67 -30.20 1.23
C LEU A 30 55.23 -28.72 1.28
N PRO A 31 55.79 -27.83 0.42
CA PRO A 31 55.25 -26.50 0.31
C PRO A 31 53.82 -26.66 -0.23
N LEU A 32 52.83 -26.53 0.64
CA LEU A 32 51.48 -26.30 0.25
C LEU A 32 51.49 -24.91 -0.43
N SER A 33 51.71 -24.89 -1.75
CA SER A 33 51.37 -23.74 -2.56
C SER A 33 49.85 -23.58 -2.40
N ILE A 34 49.47 -22.84 -1.36
CA ILE A 34 48.16 -22.21 -1.32
C ILE A 34 48.16 -21.26 -2.52
N GLN A 35 47.72 -21.76 -3.68
CA GLN A 35 47.16 -20.91 -4.69
C GLN A 35 45.95 -20.27 -4.01
N THR A 36 46.21 -19.10 -3.41
CA THR A 36 45.16 -18.12 -3.24
C THR A 36 44.64 -17.83 -4.65
N SER A 37 43.67 -18.61 -5.07
CA SER A 37 42.76 -18.14 -6.12
C SER A 37 42.23 -16.84 -5.53
N ALA A 38 42.83 -15.72 -5.97
CA ALA A 38 42.22 -14.44 -5.78
C ALA A 38 40.86 -14.63 -6.41
N ALA A 39 39.81 -14.68 -5.59
CA ALA A 39 38.45 -14.58 -6.07
C ALA A 39 38.49 -13.35 -6.96
N ALA A 40 38.33 -13.53 -8.26
CA ALA A 40 38.26 -12.43 -9.22
C ALA A 40 37.21 -11.52 -8.64
N GLY A 41 37.62 -10.34 -8.15
CA GLY A 41 36.70 -9.41 -7.50
C GLY A 41 35.56 -9.19 -8.45
N VAL A 42 34.36 -9.54 -8.02
CA VAL A 42 33.16 -9.41 -8.85
C VAL A 42 33.06 -7.92 -9.19
N ALA A 43 33.17 -7.58 -10.46
CA ALA A 43 33.21 -6.18 -10.88
C ALA A 43 31.81 -5.59 -10.69
N ASP A 44 31.70 -4.46 -9.98
CA ASP A 44 30.47 -3.68 -9.86
C ASP A 44 30.36 -2.57 -10.93
N LYS A 45 31.42 -2.42 -11.75
CA LYS A 45 31.53 -1.37 -12.77
C LYS A 45 32.32 -1.82 -13.98
N PHE A 46 32.09 -1.14 -15.11
CA PHE A 46 32.98 -1.18 -16.26
C PHE A 46 33.11 0.20 -16.90
N GLU A 47 34.19 0.38 -17.65
CA GLU A 47 34.60 1.64 -18.30
C GLU A 47 34.58 1.49 -19.83
N ARG A 48 34.74 2.60 -20.54
CA ARG A 48 34.84 2.60 -22.00
C ARG A 48 35.97 1.67 -22.47
N GLY A 49 35.68 0.89 -23.51
CA GLY A 49 36.60 -0.12 -24.05
C GLY A 49 36.39 -1.52 -23.50
N LEU A 50 35.60 -1.65 -22.44
CA LEU A 50 35.10 -2.93 -21.95
C LEU A 50 33.64 -3.16 -22.43
N ASN A 51 33.22 -4.39 -22.43
CA ASN A 51 31.85 -4.77 -22.78
C ASN A 51 31.32 -5.82 -21.81
N LEU A 52 29.99 -5.95 -21.76
CA LEU A 52 29.29 -7.02 -21.06
C LEU A 52 28.54 -7.86 -22.09
N THR A 53 28.92 -9.11 -22.23
CA THR A 53 28.27 -10.09 -23.14
C THR A 53 27.46 -11.10 -22.38
N ASP A 54 26.64 -11.88 -23.08
CA ASP A 54 25.85 -12.94 -22.48
C ASP A 54 26.74 -13.94 -21.71
N GLY A 55 26.33 -14.27 -20.49
CA GLY A 55 27.10 -15.09 -19.56
C GLY A 55 28.02 -14.31 -18.62
N GLN A 56 28.25 -13.00 -18.89
CA GLN A 56 28.96 -12.11 -17.98
C GLN A 56 27.96 -11.30 -17.13
N THR A 57 28.38 -10.90 -15.93
CA THR A 57 27.55 -10.14 -15.00
C THR A 57 28.35 -9.03 -14.33
N LEU A 58 27.65 -7.94 -13.95
CA LEU A 58 28.11 -7.03 -12.89
C LEU A 58 27.35 -7.35 -11.62
N VAL A 59 28.05 -7.31 -10.50
CA VAL A 59 27.43 -7.51 -9.19
C VAL A 59 27.72 -6.30 -8.31
N SER A 60 26.70 -5.77 -7.65
CA SER A 60 26.87 -4.65 -6.73
C SER A 60 27.90 -4.96 -5.63
N ALA A 61 28.61 -3.94 -5.13
CA ALA A 61 29.69 -4.11 -4.15
C ALA A 61 29.29 -4.94 -2.90
N GLY A 62 28.01 -4.84 -2.46
CA GLY A 62 27.45 -5.64 -1.37
C GLY A 62 26.90 -7.00 -1.77
N GLY A 63 27.01 -7.40 -3.03
CA GLY A 63 26.57 -8.71 -3.51
C GLY A 63 25.06 -8.90 -3.65
N SER A 64 24.26 -7.86 -3.39
CA SER A 64 22.78 -8.00 -3.33
C SER A 64 22.10 -7.97 -4.70
N TYR A 65 22.73 -7.38 -5.70
CA TYR A 65 22.12 -7.16 -7.03
C TYR A 65 23.08 -7.58 -8.14
N THR A 66 22.51 -8.14 -9.20
CA THR A 66 23.25 -8.63 -10.38
C THR A 66 22.62 -8.06 -11.64
N LEU A 67 23.44 -7.44 -12.52
CA LEU A 67 23.10 -7.06 -13.88
C LEU A 67 23.63 -8.11 -14.85
N GLY A 68 22.84 -8.52 -15.82
CA GLY A 68 23.25 -9.46 -16.85
C GLY A 68 22.14 -9.78 -17.84
N PHE A 69 22.41 -10.75 -18.70
CA PHE A 69 21.43 -11.23 -19.68
C PHE A 69 20.61 -12.38 -19.11
N PHE A 70 19.29 -12.34 -19.31
CA PHE A 70 18.38 -13.37 -18.84
C PHE A 70 17.29 -13.68 -19.88
N SER A 71 16.62 -14.82 -19.72
CA SER A 71 15.37 -15.16 -20.42
C SER A 71 14.29 -15.38 -19.36
N PRO A 72 13.14 -14.68 -19.42
CA PRO A 72 12.07 -14.86 -18.45
C PRO A 72 11.29 -16.14 -18.70
N GLY A 73 11.00 -16.92 -17.66
CA GLY A 73 10.16 -18.11 -17.71
C GLY A 73 10.57 -19.10 -18.81
N ALA A 74 9.64 -19.44 -19.69
CA ALA A 74 9.86 -20.32 -20.83
C ALA A 74 10.31 -19.59 -22.12
N SER A 75 10.54 -18.28 -22.05
CA SER A 75 10.95 -17.47 -23.22
C SER A 75 12.33 -17.84 -23.73
N THR A 76 12.50 -17.91 -25.04
CA THR A 76 13.82 -18.03 -25.70
C THR A 76 14.47 -16.67 -25.98
N LYS A 77 13.70 -15.58 -25.85
CA LYS A 77 14.18 -14.22 -26.06
C LYS A 77 15.12 -13.81 -24.93
N ARG A 78 16.10 -12.93 -25.26
CA ARG A 78 17.08 -12.47 -24.30
C ARG A 78 16.87 -10.99 -23.98
N TYR A 79 17.05 -10.66 -22.72
CA TYR A 79 16.89 -9.32 -22.17
C TYR A 79 18.11 -9.00 -21.30
N LEU A 80 18.48 -7.73 -21.25
CA LEU A 80 19.39 -7.17 -20.26
C LEU A 80 18.56 -6.71 -19.07
N GLY A 81 18.85 -7.22 -17.87
CA GLY A 81 18.09 -6.88 -16.68
C GLY A 81 18.91 -6.91 -15.41
N ILE A 82 18.29 -6.44 -14.33
CA ILE A 82 18.84 -6.46 -12.98
C ILE A 82 17.92 -7.27 -12.08
N TRP A 83 18.51 -8.17 -11.30
CA TRP A 83 17.78 -9.03 -10.36
C TRP A 83 18.45 -9.06 -8.99
N PHE A 84 17.74 -9.61 -8.02
CA PHE A 84 18.28 -9.86 -6.69
C PHE A 84 19.19 -11.09 -6.72
N SER A 85 20.43 -10.98 -6.25
CA SER A 85 21.38 -12.08 -6.25
C SER A 85 20.94 -13.27 -5.37
N VAL A 86 20.07 -13.02 -4.39
CA VAL A 86 19.45 -14.05 -3.53
C VAL A 86 18.34 -14.83 -4.25
N SER A 87 17.81 -14.31 -5.38
CA SER A 87 16.69 -14.90 -6.12
C SER A 87 16.81 -14.51 -7.61
N ASN A 88 17.50 -15.32 -8.38
CA ASN A 88 17.86 -15.02 -9.77
C ASN A 88 16.64 -14.83 -10.69
N ASP A 89 15.50 -15.39 -10.32
CA ASP A 89 14.24 -15.25 -11.07
C ASP A 89 13.53 -13.92 -10.74
N THR A 90 14.02 -13.18 -9.75
CA THR A 90 13.41 -11.93 -9.28
C THR A 90 14.06 -10.73 -9.96
N VAL A 91 13.71 -10.52 -11.24
CA VAL A 91 14.15 -9.37 -12.02
C VAL A 91 13.28 -8.17 -11.68
N TYR A 92 13.91 -7.01 -11.39
CA TYR A 92 13.19 -5.79 -11.05
C TYR A 92 13.37 -4.65 -12.06
N TRP A 93 14.30 -4.78 -12.99
CA TRP A 93 14.53 -3.81 -14.05
C TRP A 93 14.98 -4.49 -15.34
N VAL A 94 14.49 -4.00 -16.49
CA VAL A 94 14.78 -4.54 -17.82
C VAL A 94 15.01 -3.38 -18.78
N ALA A 95 16.17 -3.37 -19.44
CA ALA A 95 16.53 -2.32 -20.39
C ALA A 95 15.70 -2.38 -21.69
N ASN A 96 15.73 -3.51 -22.34
CA ASN A 96 15.19 -3.72 -23.69
C ASN A 96 13.84 -4.45 -23.69
N ARG A 97 12.94 -4.09 -22.75
CA ARG A 97 11.65 -4.79 -22.60
C ARG A 97 10.77 -4.73 -23.86
N ASP A 98 10.90 -3.66 -24.66
CA ASP A 98 10.13 -3.48 -25.89
C ASP A 98 10.77 -4.15 -27.12
N GLN A 99 12.10 -4.39 -27.08
CA GLN A 99 12.87 -4.95 -28.18
C GLN A 99 13.79 -6.07 -27.68
N PRO A 100 13.28 -7.29 -27.51
CA PRO A 100 14.09 -8.43 -27.08
C PRO A 100 15.12 -8.82 -28.11
N LEU A 101 16.25 -9.31 -27.63
CA LEU A 101 17.25 -9.96 -28.50
C LEU A 101 16.76 -11.37 -28.87
N PRO A 102 16.99 -11.83 -30.12
CA PRO A 102 16.59 -13.15 -30.56
C PRO A 102 17.46 -14.28 -29.99
N ASP A 103 18.70 -13.97 -29.63
CA ASP A 103 19.72 -14.91 -29.22
C ASP A 103 20.72 -14.32 -28.19
N LYS A 104 21.81 -15.05 -27.92
CA LYS A 104 22.86 -14.69 -26.95
C LYS A 104 23.96 -13.80 -27.53
N SER A 105 23.78 -13.22 -28.69
CA SER A 105 24.80 -12.36 -29.34
C SER A 105 24.80 -10.92 -28.83
N GLY A 106 23.91 -10.60 -27.88
CA GLY A 106 23.79 -9.26 -27.30
C GLY A 106 25.05 -8.79 -26.57
N MET A 107 25.31 -7.48 -26.66
CA MET A 107 26.46 -6.86 -26.02
C MET A 107 26.12 -5.45 -25.52
N LEU A 108 26.38 -5.20 -24.23
CA LEU A 108 26.28 -3.87 -23.63
C LEU A 108 27.65 -3.18 -23.71
N VAL A 109 27.67 -2.00 -24.33
CA VAL A 109 28.91 -1.25 -24.57
C VAL A 109 28.68 0.26 -24.47
N PHE A 110 29.76 1.04 -24.45
CA PHE A 110 29.71 2.46 -24.78
C PHE A 110 29.89 2.66 -26.30
N ASP A 111 29.00 3.44 -26.90
CA ASP A 111 29.14 3.87 -28.30
C ASP A 111 30.18 5.01 -28.48
N ASP A 112 30.33 5.53 -29.72
CA ASP A 112 31.30 6.56 -30.04
C ASP A 112 31.05 7.92 -29.37
N VAL A 113 29.79 8.20 -28.98
CA VAL A 113 29.39 9.41 -28.26
C VAL A 113 29.31 9.19 -26.74
N ASN A 114 29.85 8.05 -26.26
CA ASN A 114 29.85 7.64 -24.85
C ASN A 114 28.45 7.44 -24.24
N SER A 115 27.46 7.08 -25.06
CA SER A 115 26.18 6.57 -24.56
C SER A 115 26.26 5.07 -24.27
N LEU A 116 25.64 4.64 -23.20
CA LEU A 116 25.50 3.21 -22.88
C LEU A 116 24.46 2.60 -23.81
N VAL A 117 24.86 1.64 -24.65
CA VAL A 117 23.99 1.00 -25.65
C VAL A 117 24.03 -0.51 -25.57
N LEU A 118 22.89 -1.13 -25.83
CA LEU A 118 22.75 -2.57 -26.04
C LEU A 118 22.69 -2.84 -27.54
N LEU A 119 23.65 -3.62 -28.05
CA LEU A 119 23.75 -4.04 -29.45
C LEU A 119 23.29 -5.47 -29.62
N ASP A 120 22.70 -5.79 -30.78
CA ASP A 120 22.44 -7.17 -31.22
C ASP A 120 23.66 -7.76 -31.94
N GLY A 121 23.57 -9.02 -32.41
CA GLY A 121 24.65 -9.69 -33.15
C GLY A 121 25.03 -9.05 -34.47
N ALA A 122 24.13 -8.25 -35.05
CA ALA A 122 24.40 -7.47 -36.24
C ALA A 122 24.92 -6.04 -35.95
N ARG A 123 25.28 -5.74 -34.66
CA ARG A 123 25.73 -4.44 -34.19
C ARG A 123 24.68 -3.34 -34.28
N ARG A 124 23.39 -3.64 -34.37
CA ARG A 124 22.30 -2.67 -34.34
C ARG A 124 21.96 -2.33 -32.91
N THR A 125 21.72 -1.04 -32.62
CA THR A 125 21.29 -0.58 -31.29
C THR A 125 19.87 -1.04 -31.03
N VAL A 126 19.70 -1.85 -29.98
CA VAL A 126 18.40 -2.36 -29.48
C VAL A 126 17.88 -1.48 -28.33
N TRP A 127 18.80 -0.92 -27.54
CA TRP A 127 18.48 -0.01 -26.46
C TRP A 127 19.62 0.96 -26.22
N SER A 128 19.31 2.16 -25.72
CA SER A 128 20.29 3.21 -25.39
C SER A 128 19.87 3.98 -24.14
N SER A 129 20.85 4.36 -23.33
CA SER A 129 20.64 5.33 -22.23
C SER A 129 20.31 6.74 -22.74
N ASN A 130 20.56 7.03 -24.03
CA ASN A 130 20.39 8.33 -24.68
C ASN A 130 21.11 9.49 -23.97
N VAL A 131 22.25 9.21 -23.38
CA VAL A 131 23.07 10.17 -22.65
C VAL A 131 24.43 10.28 -23.37
N MET A 132 24.91 11.50 -23.57
CA MET A 132 26.25 11.75 -24.06
C MET A 132 27.18 12.13 -22.91
N ALA A 133 28.12 11.27 -22.57
CA ALA A 133 29.13 11.57 -21.56
C ALA A 133 30.30 12.39 -22.18
N ALA A 134 30.67 13.49 -21.51
CA ALA A 134 31.70 14.39 -22.01
C ALA A 134 33.10 13.75 -22.00
N SER A 135 33.41 12.87 -21.03
CA SER A 135 34.72 12.20 -20.89
C SER A 135 34.61 10.97 -20.00
N ALA A 136 35.43 9.95 -20.24
CA ALA A 136 35.67 8.78 -19.41
C ALA A 136 34.42 8.25 -18.67
N PRO A 137 33.37 7.78 -19.39
CA PRO A 137 32.14 7.30 -18.75
C PRO A 137 32.41 6.00 -18.02
N VAL A 138 31.72 5.85 -16.88
CA VAL A 138 31.73 4.64 -16.06
C VAL A 138 30.29 4.21 -15.87
N VAL A 139 30.01 2.92 -16.12
CA VAL A 139 28.79 2.24 -15.67
C VAL A 139 29.06 1.61 -14.33
N GLN A 140 28.16 1.78 -13.37
CA GLN A 140 28.27 1.12 -12.06
C GLN A 140 26.91 0.64 -11.57
N LEU A 141 26.86 -0.60 -11.07
CA LEU A 141 25.73 -1.12 -10.33
C LEU A 141 25.95 -0.83 -8.84
N LEU A 142 25.23 0.15 -8.32
CA LEU A 142 25.35 0.60 -6.95
C LEU A 142 24.77 -0.44 -5.96
N GLN A 143 25.16 -0.31 -4.70
CA GLN A 143 24.63 -1.15 -3.61
C GLN A 143 23.13 -0.96 -3.34
N SER A 144 22.54 0.11 -3.84
CA SER A 144 21.08 0.33 -3.83
C SER A 144 20.32 -0.47 -4.89
N GLY A 145 21.03 -1.11 -5.83
CA GLY A 145 20.44 -1.72 -7.02
C GLY A 145 20.27 -0.74 -8.19
N ASN A 146 20.74 0.50 -8.06
CA ASN A 146 20.67 1.49 -9.14
C ASN A 146 21.84 1.30 -10.11
N LEU A 147 21.54 1.07 -11.38
CA LEU A 147 22.54 1.10 -12.44
C LEU A 147 22.70 2.55 -12.89
N VAL A 148 23.92 3.06 -12.81
CA VAL A 148 24.21 4.47 -13.12
C VAL A 148 25.28 4.60 -14.20
N VAL A 149 25.17 5.69 -14.98
CA VAL A 149 26.22 6.18 -15.87
C VAL A 149 26.70 7.52 -15.32
N ARG A 150 28.01 7.68 -15.13
CA ARG A 150 28.62 8.90 -14.60
C ARG A 150 29.92 9.22 -15.32
N ASN A 151 30.36 10.48 -15.24
CA ASN A 151 31.70 10.89 -15.72
C ASN A 151 32.75 10.55 -14.65
N GLY A 152 33.63 9.57 -14.91
CA GLY A 152 34.76 9.25 -14.06
C GLY A 152 34.36 9.10 -12.57
N SER A 153 35.00 9.91 -11.73
CA SER A 153 34.76 9.93 -10.27
C SER A 153 33.68 10.94 -9.83
N SER A 154 32.94 11.54 -10.75
CA SER A 154 31.85 12.48 -10.40
C SER A 154 30.74 11.78 -9.65
N ASP A 155 30.21 12.40 -8.60
CA ASP A 155 29.03 11.93 -7.88
C ASP A 155 27.69 12.23 -8.61
N THR A 156 27.77 13.00 -9.72
CA THR A 156 26.59 13.32 -10.52
C THR A 156 26.32 12.21 -11.52
N PHE A 157 25.12 11.68 -11.50
CA PHE A 157 24.66 10.69 -12.46
C PHE A 157 24.22 11.39 -13.76
N LEU A 158 24.71 10.92 -14.88
CA LEU A 158 24.26 11.34 -16.20
C LEU A 158 22.97 10.59 -16.57
N TRP A 159 22.88 9.35 -16.13
CA TRP A 159 21.73 8.47 -16.31
C TRP A 159 21.65 7.48 -15.15
N GLN A 160 20.44 7.05 -14.82
CA GLN A 160 20.21 6.03 -13.82
C GLN A 160 18.96 5.18 -14.11
N SER A 161 19.05 3.88 -13.84
CA SER A 161 17.95 2.95 -14.02
C SER A 161 16.72 3.28 -13.14
N PHE A 162 16.94 3.93 -12.00
CA PHE A 162 15.87 4.34 -11.07
C PHE A 162 14.95 5.43 -11.65
N ASP A 163 15.37 6.16 -12.68
CA ASP A 163 14.50 7.09 -13.42
C ASP A 163 13.63 6.38 -14.47
N HIS A 164 13.89 5.09 -14.73
CA HIS A 164 13.19 4.26 -15.70
C HIS A 164 12.63 2.97 -15.08
N PRO A 165 11.77 3.07 -14.07
CA PRO A 165 11.23 1.88 -13.38
C PRO A 165 10.45 1.00 -14.35
N THR A 166 10.44 -0.32 -14.10
CA THR A 166 9.65 -1.29 -14.84
C THR A 166 8.36 -1.61 -14.06
N ASP A 167 8.25 -2.78 -13.46
CA ASP A 167 7.10 -3.20 -12.66
C ASP A 167 7.36 -3.12 -11.15
N THR A 168 8.58 -2.84 -10.76
CA THR A 168 9.06 -2.93 -9.38
C THR A 168 9.60 -1.59 -8.88
N LEU A 169 9.26 -1.23 -7.66
CA LEU A 169 9.79 -0.09 -6.92
C LEU A 169 10.70 -0.58 -5.80
N LEU A 170 11.95 -0.13 -5.80
CA LEU A 170 12.95 -0.38 -4.75
C LEU A 170 13.09 0.81 -3.80
N PRO A 171 13.71 0.62 -2.61
CA PRO A 171 14.13 1.73 -1.77
C PRO A 171 15.01 2.72 -2.53
N GLY A 172 14.68 4.01 -2.46
CA GLY A 172 15.39 5.06 -3.19
C GLY A 172 14.84 5.39 -4.58
N MET A 173 13.99 4.53 -5.16
CA MET A 173 13.23 4.86 -6.37
C MET A 173 12.06 5.79 -6.05
N LYS A 174 11.54 6.49 -7.07
CA LYS A 174 10.37 7.37 -6.94
C LYS A 174 9.33 7.11 -8.02
N LEU A 175 8.05 7.34 -7.66
CA LEU A 175 6.91 7.46 -8.58
C LEU A 175 6.40 8.89 -8.52
N GLY A 176 5.92 9.45 -9.62
CA GLY A 176 5.39 10.80 -9.64
C GLY A 176 5.68 11.55 -10.93
N LYS A 177 5.66 12.88 -10.84
CA LYS A 177 5.81 13.76 -12.00
C LYS A 177 6.83 14.85 -11.73
N ASN A 178 7.64 15.11 -12.73
CA ASN A 178 8.39 16.36 -12.85
C ASN A 178 7.48 17.40 -13.49
N LEU A 179 7.14 18.45 -12.74
CA LEU A 179 6.16 19.44 -13.15
C LEU A 179 6.72 20.44 -14.18
N TRP A 180 8.05 20.52 -14.33
CA TRP A 180 8.70 21.40 -15.31
C TRP A 180 8.86 20.71 -16.67
N THR A 181 9.25 19.42 -16.65
CA THR A 181 9.52 18.69 -17.91
C THR A 181 8.33 17.89 -18.38
N GLY A 182 7.31 17.68 -17.52
CA GLY A 182 6.19 16.76 -17.78
C GLY A 182 6.58 15.28 -17.69
N GLY A 183 7.84 14.96 -17.34
CA GLY A 183 8.30 13.58 -17.17
C GLY A 183 7.56 12.86 -16.03
N GLU A 184 7.26 11.59 -16.23
CA GLU A 184 6.54 10.78 -15.27
C GLU A 184 7.33 9.51 -14.88
N TRP A 185 7.46 9.27 -13.58
CA TRP A 185 7.97 8.02 -13.02
C TRP A 185 6.79 7.15 -12.61
N LYS A 186 6.63 6.02 -13.27
CA LYS A 186 5.52 5.08 -13.03
C LYS A 186 5.95 3.64 -13.16
N LEU A 187 5.27 2.73 -12.47
CA LEU A 187 5.40 1.31 -12.74
C LEU A 187 4.49 0.91 -13.91
N THR A 188 4.98 -0.02 -14.72
CA THR A 188 4.18 -0.70 -15.74
C THR A 188 4.45 -2.19 -15.63
N ALA A 189 3.40 -2.95 -15.36
CA ALA A 189 3.49 -4.40 -15.20
C ALA A 189 4.08 -5.07 -16.45
N TRP A 190 4.63 -6.24 -16.29
CA TRP A 190 4.96 -7.11 -17.41
C TRP A 190 3.68 -7.51 -18.15
N ARG A 191 3.79 -7.95 -19.38
CA ARG A 191 2.66 -8.48 -20.14
C ARG A 191 2.28 -9.88 -19.65
N SER A 192 3.27 -10.71 -19.33
CA SER A 192 3.10 -12.05 -18.75
C SER A 192 4.36 -12.47 -17.99
N ALA A 193 4.36 -13.64 -17.38
CA ALA A 193 5.55 -14.22 -16.72
C ALA A 193 6.75 -14.37 -17.67
N ASP A 194 6.50 -14.57 -18.96
CA ASP A 194 7.51 -14.86 -19.99
C ASP A 194 7.80 -13.63 -20.88
N ASP A 195 7.08 -12.51 -20.68
CA ASP A 195 7.18 -11.33 -21.53
C ASP A 195 7.25 -10.04 -20.68
N PRO A 196 8.45 -9.44 -20.50
CA PRO A 196 8.61 -8.21 -19.73
C PRO A 196 8.16 -6.94 -20.47
N SER A 197 7.67 -7.03 -21.72
CA SER A 197 7.13 -5.89 -22.44
C SER A 197 5.95 -5.27 -21.69
N PRO A 198 5.64 -3.96 -21.91
CA PRO A 198 4.57 -3.28 -21.20
C PRO A 198 3.24 -4.02 -21.26
N GLY A 199 2.69 -4.34 -20.10
CA GLY A 199 1.39 -4.97 -19.92
C GLY A 199 0.27 -3.95 -19.74
N ASP A 200 -0.89 -4.45 -19.36
CA ASP A 200 -2.14 -3.65 -19.26
C ASP A 200 -2.19 -2.72 -18.04
N TYR A 201 -1.43 -3.05 -16.98
CA TYR A 201 -1.50 -2.33 -15.73
C TYR A 201 -0.36 -1.34 -15.56
N SER A 202 -0.68 -0.14 -15.07
CA SER A 202 0.30 0.84 -14.62
C SER A 202 -0.05 1.39 -13.25
N ARG A 203 0.96 1.84 -12.50
CA ARG A 203 0.81 2.49 -11.20
C ARG A 203 1.48 3.84 -11.22
N THR A 204 0.71 4.88 -10.94
CA THR A 204 1.16 6.28 -10.94
C THR A 204 0.91 6.94 -9.59
N LEU A 205 1.58 8.06 -9.34
CA LEU A 205 1.15 9.03 -8.33
C LEU A 205 0.22 10.04 -8.99
N GLU A 206 -1.06 10.03 -8.62
CA GLU A 206 -2.00 11.09 -9.00
C GLU A 206 -1.67 12.35 -8.22
N THR A 207 -1.71 13.50 -8.91
CA THR A 207 -1.26 14.79 -8.36
C THR A 207 -2.29 15.90 -8.47
N ALA A 208 -3.43 15.63 -9.12
CA ALA A 208 -4.63 16.46 -9.05
C ALA A 208 -5.31 16.18 -7.71
N GLY A 209 -5.59 17.20 -6.90
CA GLY A 209 -6.01 17.02 -5.53
C GLY A 209 -4.84 16.65 -4.59
N LEU A 210 -5.13 15.87 -3.55
CA LEU A 210 -4.10 15.34 -2.66
C LEU A 210 -3.35 14.18 -3.36
N PRO A 211 -2.02 14.05 -3.12
CA PRO A 211 -1.24 12.96 -3.71
C PRO A 211 -1.77 11.59 -3.31
N GLU A 212 -2.01 10.71 -4.27
CA GLU A 212 -2.39 9.31 -4.03
C GLU A 212 -1.83 8.36 -5.09
N LEU A 213 -1.63 7.10 -4.72
CA LEU A 213 -1.17 6.08 -5.66
C LEU A 213 -2.38 5.39 -6.30
N VAL A 214 -2.37 5.34 -7.63
CA VAL A 214 -3.48 4.81 -8.44
C VAL A 214 -2.97 3.69 -9.34
N VAL A 215 -3.74 2.63 -9.44
CA VAL A 215 -3.54 1.56 -10.42
C VAL A 215 -4.55 1.74 -11.55
N TRP A 216 -4.03 1.72 -12.75
CA TRP A 216 -4.78 1.84 -14.00
C TRP A 216 -4.72 0.54 -14.78
N LYS A 217 -5.82 0.18 -15.43
CA LYS A 217 -5.86 -0.88 -16.44
C LYS A 217 -6.25 -0.26 -17.78
N ARG A 218 -5.32 -0.20 -18.73
CA ARG A 218 -5.58 0.41 -20.06
C ARG A 218 -6.18 1.81 -19.96
N GLY A 219 -5.69 2.63 -19.02
CA GLY A 219 -6.18 4.01 -18.80
C GLY A 219 -7.44 4.12 -17.94
N VAL A 220 -8.03 3.03 -17.47
CA VAL A 220 -9.16 3.03 -16.54
C VAL A 220 -8.66 2.83 -15.11
N LYS A 221 -9.05 3.73 -14.18
CA LYS A 221 -8.74 3.63 -12.74
C LYS A 221 -9.39 2.39 -12.16
N THR A 222 -8.61 1.51 -11.53
CA THR A 222 -9.09 0.24 -10.95
C THR A 222 -8.91 0.16 -9.44
N TYR A 223 -7.90 0.84 -8.89
CA TYR A 223 -7.59 0.84 -7.47
C TYR A 223 -6.88 2.14 -7.11
N ARG A 224 -7.12 2.65 -5.91
CA ARG A 224 -6.37 3.77 -5.33
C ARG A 224 -6.13 3.55 -3.84
N THR A 225 -4.99 4.04 -3.37
CA THR A 225 -4.61 3.94 -1.95
C THR A 225 -5.37 4.92 -1.04
N GLY A 226 -6.19 5.79 -1.59
CA GLY A 226 -6.65 6.99 -0.92
C GLY A 226 -5.53 8.03 -0.79
N PRO A 227 -5.87 9.29 -0.48
CA PRO A 227 -4.91 10.38 -0.45
C PRO A 227 -3.90 10.28 0.69
N TRP A 228 -2.73 10.86 0.48
CA TRP A 228 -1.73 11.06 1.51
C TRP A 228 -2.21 12.07 2.54
N ASN A 229 -2.24 11.70 3.81
CA ASN A 229 -2.73 12.50 4.92
C ASN A 229 -1.62 13.09 5.82
N GLY A 230 -0.39 13.15 5.32
CA GLY A 230 0.77 13.60 6.06
C GLY A 230 1.58 12.48 6.75
N ARG A 231 0.95 11.34 7.03
CA ARG A 231 1.59 10.18 7.69
C ARG A 231 1.55 8.92 6.84
N TYR A 232 0.42 8.62 6.21
CA TYR A 232 0.18 7.43 5.39
C TYR A 232 -0.88 7.72 4.33
N PHE A 233 -1.03 6.84 3.38
CA PHE A 233 -2.16 6.87 2.46
C PHE A 233 -3.42 6.40 3.19
N ASN A 234 -4.42 7.25 3.21
CA ASN A 234 -5.61 7.16 4.05
C ASN A 234 -6.41 5.85 3.92
N GLY A 235 -6.36 5.18 2.77
CA GLY A 235 -7.03 3.89 2.55
C GLY A 235 -6.18 2.65 2.89
N VAL A 236 -4.90 2.84 3.26
CA VAL A 236 -3.96 1.74 3.58
C VAL A 236 -3.06 2.11 4.77
N PRO A 237 -3.64 2.43 5.94
CA PRO A 237 -2.88 2.88 7.12
C PRO A 237 -1.88 1.83 7.62
N GLU A 238 -2.13 0.55 7.38
CA GLU A 238 -1.26 -0.57 7.77
C GLU A 238 0.15 -0.50 7.16
N VAL A 239 0.32 0.20 6.04
CA VAL A 239 1.65 0.41 5.44
C VAL A 239 2.56 1.22 6.36
N SER A 240 1.99 2.02 7.28
CA SER A 240 2.75 2.80 8.27
C SER A 240 3.29 1.95 9.43
N TRP A 241 2.80 0.73 9.63
CA TRP A 241 3.28 -0.15 10.72
C TRP A 241 4.75 -0.54 10.57
N TYR A 242 5.27 -0.46 9.35
CA TYR A 242 6.68 -0.76 9.04
C TYR A 242 7.49 0.52 8.70
N ALA A 243 6.99 1.69 9.09
CA ALA A 243 7.62 2.98 8.75
C ALA A 243 8.98 3.18 9.42
N ASP A 244 9.27 2.51 10.53
CA ASP A 244 10.59 2.47 11.19
C ASP A 244 11.63 1.77 10.32
N LYS A 245 11.26 0.72 9.61
CA LYS A 245 12.13 -0.05 8.69
C LYS A 245 12.10 0.48 7.26
N TYR A 246 10.94 0.94 6.81
CA TYR A 246 10.70 1.40 5.44
C TYR A 246 9.98 2.76 5.42
N PRO A 247 10.67 3.85 5.83
CA PRO A 247 10.06 5.18 5.87
C PRO A 247 9.52 5.60 4.50
N LEU A 248 8.27 6.03 4.48
CA LEU A 248 7.62 6.59 3.29
C LEU A 248 8.02 8.05 3.10
N ARG A 249 8.17 8.47 1.86
CA ARG A 249 8.47 9.85 1.50
C ARG A 249 7.53 10.32 0.41
N VAL A 250 6.71 11.33 0.73
CA VAL A 250 5.94 12.08 -0.27
C VAL A 250 6.52 13.48 -0.32
N THR A 251 6.98 13.89 -1.51
CA THR A 251 7.53 15.22 -1.75
C THR A 251 6.56 15.99 -2.62
N THR A 252 6.22 17.21 -2.20
CA THR A 252 5.46 18.16 -2.99
C THR A 252 6.26 19.44 -3.06
N SER A 253 6.75 19.79 -4.24
CA SER A 253 7.51 20.99 -4.53
C SER A 253 7.01 21.65 -5.83
N PRO A 254 7.43 22.87 -6.16
CA PRO A 254 7.10 23.49 -7.42
C PRO A 254 7.63 22.72 -8.65
N SER A 255 8.73 21.94 -8.48
CA SER A 255 9.38 21.20 -9.56
C SER A 255 8.89 19.76 -9.69
N GLU A 256 8.48 19.12 -8.59
CA GLU A 256 8.08 17.72 -8.62
C GLU A 256 7.07 17.36 -7.52
N LYS A 257 6.22 16.41 -7.82
CA LYS A 257 5.41 15.67 -6.84
C LYS A 257 5.78 14.20 -6.95
N THR A 258 6.33 13.64 -5.88
CA THR A 258 6.86 12.28 -5.90
C THR A 258 6.52 11.51 -4.62
N TYR A 259 6.39 10.21 -4.77
CA TYR A 259 6.33 9.21 -3.72
C TYR A 259 7.50 8.24 -3.87
N GLY A 260 8.11 7.89 -2.77
CA GLY A 260 9.11 6.84 -2.66
C GLY A 260 9.20 6.33 -1.23
N TYR A 261 10.13 5.43 -1.00
CA TYR A 261 10.47 4.99 0.34
C TYR A 261 11.96 4.68 0.43
N THR A 262 12.48 4.65 1.63
CA THR A 262 13.85 4.25 1.93
C THR A 262 13.83 2.96 2.77
N ALA A 263 14.99 2.35 2.96
CA ALA A 263 15.18 1.24 3.88
C ALA A 263 16.14 1.67 4.99
N ALA A 264 15.83 1.33 6.24
CA ALA A 264 16.75 1.51 7.35
C ALA A 264 17.99 0.62 7.16
N PRO A 265 19.15 0.94 7.77
CA PRO A 265 20.38 0.16 7.59
C PRO A 265 20.27 -1.32 7.96
N ASP A 266 19.38 -1.64 8.89
CA ASP A 266 19.09 -2.99 9.39
C ASP A 266 17.84 -3.61 8.79
N ALA A 267 17.25 -2.98 7.76
CA ALA A 267 16.08 -3.51 7.08
C ALA A 267 16.48 -4.64 6.12
N PHE A 268 15.60 -5.63 5.99
CA PHE A 268 15.74 -6.69 5.00
C PHE A 268 15.55 -6.17 3.57
N LEU A 269 16.04 -6.91 2.57
CA LEU A 269 15.76 -6.63 1.18
C LEU A 269 14.25 -6.60 0.95
N THR A 270 13.79 -5.57 0.25
CA THR A 270 12.37 -5.35 -0.02
C THR A 270 12.14 -4.81 -1.41
N ARG A 271 10.96 -5.10 -1.93
CA ARG A 271 10.46 -4.55 -3.20
C ARG A 271 8.95 -4.36 -3.15
N VAL A 272 8.44 -3.42 -3.93
CA VAL A 272 7.01 -3.28 -4.22
C VAL A 272 6.80 -3.61 -5.68
N VAL A 273 6.01 -4.62 -5.99
CA VAL A 273 5.77 -5.10 -7.36
C VAL A 273 4.33 -4.85 -7.79
N LEU A 274 4.15 -4.44 -9.05
CA LEU A 274 2.85 -4.35 -9.72
C LEU A 274 2.61 -5.64 -10.50
N ASN A 275 1.68 -6.47 -10.03
CA ASN A 275 1.38 -7.77 -10.61
C ASN A 275 0.64 -7.63 -11.95
N TYR A 276 1.09 -8.37 -12.96
CA TYR A 276 0.51 -8.35 -14.31
C TYR A 276 -0.84 -9.07 -14.43
N THR A 277 -1.15 -10.00 -13.53
CA THR A 277 -2.35 -10.83 -13.64
C THR A 277 -3.61 -10.07 -13.24
N ALA A 278 -3.55 -9.36 -12.09
CA ALA A 278 -4.72 -8.71 -11.50
C ALA A 278 -4.51 -7.21 -11.23
N GLY A 279 -3.34 -6.64 -11.60
CA GLY A 279 -2.99 -5.26 -11.25
C GLY A 279 -2.80 -5.06 -9.75
N GLY A 280 -2.63 -6.14 -8.99
CA GLY A 280 -2.34 -6.08 -7.56
C GLY A 280 -0.96 -5.48 -7.31
N VAL A 281 -0.85 -4.74 -6.21
CA VAL A 281 0.40 -4.19 -5.70
C VAL A 281 0.78 -4.95 -4.45
N GLU A 282 2.00 -5.44 -4.39
CA GLU A 282 2.46 -6.25 -3.28
C GLU A 282 3.83 -5.76 -2.78
N ARG A 283 3.95 -5.54 -1.47
CA ARG A 283 5.24 -5.35 -0.81
C ARG A 283 5.76 -6.69 -0.36
N LEU A 284 6.90 -7.06 -0.86
CA LEU A 284 7.60 -8.30 -0.54
C LEU A 284 8.89 -7.97 0.22
N VAL A 285 9.20 -8.79 1.22
CA VAL A 285 10.42 -8.72 2.01
C VAL A 285 11.10 -10.08 1.95
N TRP A 286 12.41 -10.09 1.75
CA TRP A 286 13.19 -11.33 1.72
C TRP A 286 13.38 -11.88 3.14
N ASP A 287 12.84 -13.03 3.40
CA ASP A 287 13.08 -13.75 4.65
C ASP A 287 14.32 -14.64 4.49
N THR A 288 15.39 -14.28 5.22
CA THR A 288 16.64 -15.01 5.18
C THR A 288 16.57 -16.36 5.89
N GLY A 289 15.57 -16.58 6.75
CA GLY A 289 15.40 -17.83 7.49
C GLY A 289 14.81 -18.94 6.64
N VAL A 290 13.88 -18.60 5.75
CA VAL A 290 13.23 -19.55 4.81
C VAL A 290 13.76 -19.45 3.38
N GLY A 291 14.47 -18.37 3.04
CA GLY A 291 15.01 -18.14 1.70
C GLY A 291 13.95 -17.81 0.65
N GLU A 292 12.89 -17.11 1.04
CA GLU A 292 11.77 -16.77 0.17
C GLU A 292 11.30 -15.32 0.34
N TRP A 293 10.57 -14.81 -0.66
CA TRP A 293 9.88 -13.53 -0.60
C TRP A 293 8.56 -13.68 0.17
N VAL A 294 8.42 -12.97 1.29
CA VAL A 294 7.21 -12.97 2.12
C VAL A 294 6.42 -11.69 1.88
N SER A 295 5.10 -11.83 1.71
CA SER A 295 4.19 -10.70 1.51
C SER A 295 3.92 -9.98 2.82
N TYR A 296 4.25 -8.69 2.86
CA TYR A 296 3.99 -7.78 3.99
C TYR A 296 2.77 -6.89 3.77
N PHE A 297 2.44 -6.63 2.52
CA PHE A 297 1.27 -5.86 2.13
C PHE A 297 0.83 -6.27 0.74
N LYS A 298 -0.47 -6.37 0.54
CA LYS A 298 -1.11 -6.61 -0.75
C LYS A 298 -2.33 -5.71 -0.91
N GLY A 299 -2.47 -5.06 -2.05
CA GLY A 299 -3.65 -4.30 -2.44
C GLY A 299 -4.00 -4.56 -3.92
N PRO A 300 -5.27 -4.65 -4.31
CA PRO A 300 -6.47 -4.60 -3.47
C PRO A 300 -6.58 -5.78 -2.50
N ARG A 301 -7.19 -5.54 -1.31
CA ARG A 301 -7.35 -6.53 -0.22
C ARG A 301 -8.66 -7.29 -0.32
N ASP A 302 -9.70 -6.56 -0.68
CA ASP A 302 -11.08 -7.03 -0.72
C ASP A 302 -11.87 -6.34 -1.84
N PRO A 303 -13.14 -6.72 -2.12
CA PRO A 303 -13.95 -6.13 -3.19
C PRO A 303 -14.18 -4.61 -3.05
N CYS A 304 -14.09 -4.04 -1.83
CA CYS A 304 -14.24 -2.60 -1.60
C CYS A 304 -13.04 -1.77 -2.06
N ASP A 305 -11.93 -2.40 -2.38
CA ASP A 305 -10.77 -1.72 -2.97
C ASP A 305 -10.94 -1.48 -4.49
N ALA A 306 -11.91 -2.13 -5.15
CA ALA A 306 -12.24 -1.82 -6.52
C ALA A 306 -12.77 -0.38 -6.63
N TYR A 307 -12.15 0.43 -7.52
CA TYR A 307 -12.47 1.85 -7.64
C TYR A 307 -13.96 2.07 -7.91
N ALA A 308 -14.56 2.97 -7.13
CA ALA A 308 -15.98 3.37 -7.23
C ALA A 308 -16.97 2.20 -7.15
N LYS A 309 -16.63 1.10 -6.43
CA LYS A 309 -17.42 -0.14 -6.32
C LYS A 309 -18.88 0.11 -6.00
N CYS A 310 -19.18 1.07 -5.13
CA CYS A 310 -20.54 1.38 -4.68
C CYS A 310 -21.14 2.63 -5.34
N GLY A 311 -20.51 3.16 -6.39
CA GLY A 311 -21.01 4.33 -7.12
C GLY A 311 -21.05 5.63 -6.29
N PRO A 312 -21.69 6.69 -6.83
CA PRO A 312 -21.77 7.97 -6.15
C PRO A 312 -22.52 7.88 -4.82
N PHE A 313 -21.96 8.50 -3.75
CA PHE A 313 -22.51 8.51 -2.38
C PHE A 313 -22.73 7.11 -1.78
N GLY A 314 -22.23 6.07 -2.43
CA GLY A 314 -22.18 4.73 -1.89
C GLY A 314 -21.02 4.57 -0.90
N LEU A 315 -21.25 3.79 0.15
CA LEU A 315 -20.28 3.43 1.17
C LEU A 315 -20.04 1.93 1.11
N CYS A 316 -18.79 1.53 0.89
CA CYS A 316 -18.41 0.13 0.87
C CYS A 316 -17.94 -0.33 2.24
N ASP A 317 -18.48 -1.47 2.70
CA ASP A 317 -18.10 -2.13 3.94
C ASP A 317 -17.60 -3.56 3.63
N GLY A 318 -16.30 -3.78 3.79
CA GLY A 318 -15.66 -5.07 3.49
C GLY A 318 -16.13 -6.21 4.40
N GLU A 319 -16.67 -5.90 5.58
CA GLU A 319 -17.20 -6.89 6.52
C GLU A 319 -18.66 -7.26 6.21
N ALA A 320 -19.37 -6.45 5.44
CA ALA A 320 -20.78 -6.64 5.13
C ALA A 320 -21.05 -7.58 3.94
N ALA A 321 -20.24 -8.64 3.76
CA ALA A 321 -20.36 -9.58 2.62
C ALA A 321 -21.77 -10.20 2.49
N SER A 322 -22.45 -10.47 3.61
CA SER A 322 -23.81 -11.05 3.63
C SER A 322 -24.88 -10.09 3.12
N SER A 323 -24.63 -8.78 3.12
CA SER A 323 -25.55 -7.73 2.67
C SER A 323 -25.14 -7.07 1.34
N GLY A 324 -24.06 -7.57 0.68
CA GLY A 324 -23.65 -7.10 -0.67
C GLY A 324 -22.60 -5.99 -0.66
N PHE A 325 -21.84 -5.81 0.44
CA PHE A 325 -20.75 -4.81 0.58
C PHE A 325 -21.16 -3.34 0.45
N CYS A 326 -22.15 -2.99 -0.41
CA CYS A 326 -22.51 -1.62 -0.72
C CYS A 326 -23.74 -1.17 0.07
N GLY A 327 -23.60 -0.04 0.77
CA GLY A 327 -24.66 0.70 1.43
C GLY A 327 -24.68 2.15 0.98
N CYS A 328 -25.63 2.92 1.51
CA CYS A 328 -25.66 4.36 1.35
C CYS A 328 -25.22 5.02 2.66
N VAL A 329 -24.52 6.16 2.54
CA VAL A 329 -24.30 7.03 3.69
C VAL A 329 -25.64 7.57 4.21
N ASP A 330 -25.70 7.94 5.47
CA ASP A 330 -26.92 8.52 6.06
C ASP A 330 -27.41 9.73 5.26
N GLY A 331 -28.73 9.91 5.18
CA GLY A 331 -29.36 10.95 4.35
C GLY A 331 -29.46 10.60 2.86
N PHE A 332 -29.03 9.39 2.47
CA PHE A 332 -29.11 8.90 1.09
C PHE A 332 -29.87 7.57 1.01
N SER A 333 -30.37 7.26 -0.18
CA SER A 333 -31.08 6.01 -0.50
C SER A 333 -30.54 5.43 -1.82
N PRO A 334 -30.55 4.10 -1.99
CA PRO A 334 -30.09 3.46 -3.23
C PRO A 334 -30.82 4.00 -4.47
N VAL A 335 -30.08 4.14 -5.56
CA VAL A 335 -30.67 4.35 -6.88
C VAL A 335 -31.16 3.00 -7.38
N VAL A 336 -32.48 2.79 -7.36
CA VAL A 336 -33.10 1.54 -7.83
C VAL A 336 -33.20 1.59 -9.36
N PRO A 337 -32.72 0.56 -10.11
CA PRO A 337 -32.95 0.45 -11.53
C PRO A 337 -34.45 0.42 -11.86
N ALA A 338 -34.84 1.01 -12.98
CA ALA A 338 -36.25 1.11 -13.40
C ALA A 338 -36.93 -0.25 -13.69
N SER A 339 -36.21 -1.35 -13.73
CA SER A 339 -36.72 -2.71 -13.89
C SER A 339 -36.05 -3.65 -12.86
N PRO A 340 -36.72 -3.99 -11.76
CA PRO A 340 -36.16 -4.88 -10.75
C PRO A 340 -36.27 -6.33 -11.21
N SER A 341 -35.19 -6.92 -11.72
CA SER A 341 -35.03 -8.37 -11.60
C SER A 341 -34.78 -8.68 -10.12
N THR A 342 -35.52 -9.56 -9.55
CA THR A 342 -35.82 -9.75 -8.12
C THR A 342 -34.63 -10.10 -7.20
N GLN A 343 -33.41 -10.18 -7.72
CA GLN A 343 -32.20 -10.56 -6.96
C GLN A 343 -31.17 -9.43 -6.82
N GLU A 344 -31.23 -8.39 -7.68
CA GLU A 344 -30.21 -7.32 -7.75
C GLU A 344 -30.52 -6.09 -6.89
N VAL A 345 -31.64 -6.03 -6.21
CA VAL A 345 -32.11 -4.86 -5.43
C VAL A 345 -31.28 -4.61 -4.17
N LYS A 346 -30.40 -5.51 -3.77
CA LYS A 346 -29.53 -5.35 -2.58
C LYS A 346 -28.16 -4.76 -2.87
N ASP A 347 -27.73 -4.69 -4.11
CA ASP A 347 -26.42 -4.15 -4.46
C ASP A 347 -26.55 -2.67 -4.87
N SER A 348 -26.16 -1.75 -3.98
CA SER A 348 -26.10 -0.31 -4.24
C SER A 348 -24.94 0.08 -5.17
N SER A 349 -24.44 -0.81 -6.01
CA SER A 349 -23.36 -0.54 -6.99
C SER A 349 -23.70 0.59 -7.97
N GLY A 350 -25.01 0.85 -8.21
CA GLY A 350 -25.51 2.00 -8.96
C GLY A 350 -25.40 3.35 -8.25
N GLY A 351 -24.95 3.35 -7.01
CA GLY A 351 -24.82 4.54 -6.17
C GLY A 351 -26.08 4.89 -5.39
N CYS A 352 -26.02 6.03 -4.74
CA CYS A 352 -27.06 6.55 -3.87
C CYS A 352 -27.46 7.96 -4.24
N ARG A 353 -28.72 8.29 -3.99
CA ARG A 353 -29.28 9.64 -4.17
C ARG A 353 -29.68 10.23 -2.83
N ARG A 354 -29.57 11.53 -2.71
CA ARG A 354 -29.98 12.31 -1.54
C ARG A 354 -31.48 12.15 -1.28
N LYS A 355 -31.90 11.91 -0.04
CA LYS A 355 -33.30 11.79 0.36
C LYS A 355 -34.00 13.15 0.37
N ALA A 356 -33.35 14.16 0.97
CA ALA A 356 -33.85 15.53 1.07
C ALA A 356 -32.91 16.50 0.36
N ALA A 357 -33.44 17.45 -0.42
CA ALA A 357 -32.62 18.49 -1.04
C ALA A 357 -31.95 19.37 0.03
N LEU A 358 -30.79 19.91 -0.29
CA LEU A 358 -30.12 20.89 0.56
C LEU A 358 -30.90 22.21 0.52
N ASP A 359 -30.98 22.88 1.66
CA ASP A 359 -31.60 24.19 1.79
C ASP A 359 -30.55 25.29 1.75
N CYS A 360 -30.27 25.80 0.56
CA CYS A 360 -29.26 26.83 0.34
C CYS A 360 -29.81 28.06 -0.39
N ALA A 361 -31.11 28.33 -0.28
CA ALA A 361 -31.72 29.47 -0.91
C ALA A 361 -31.42 30.78 -0.16
N GLY A 362 -30.93 31.80 -0.86
CA GLY A 362 -30.77 33.16 -0.33
C GLY A 362 -29.62 33.39 0.66
N GLY A 363 -28.59 32.51 0.67
CA GLY A 363 -27.39 32.74 1.47
C GLY A 363 -27.52 32.39 2.96
N LYS A 364 -28.64 31.82 3.38
CA LYS A 364 -28.87 31.27 4.71
C LYS A 364 -29.25 29.81 4.58
N SER A 365 -28.35 28.92 4.94
CA SER A 365 -28.60 27.47 4.94
C SER A 365 -29.04 27.01 6.34
N THR A 366 -30.03 26.10 6.39
CA THR A 366 -30.36 25.36 7.63
C THR A 366 -29.74 23.97 7.66
N ASP A 367 -28.95 23.61 6.64
CA ASP A 367 -28.26 22.33 6.54
C ASP A 367 -27.30 22.13 7.71
N GLY A 368 -26.88 20.90 7.91
CA GLY A 368 -25.86 20.53 8.88
C GLY A 368 -24.83 19.58 8.29
N PHE A 369 -23.82 19.23 9.08
CA PHE A 369 -22.83 18.24 8.70
C PHE A 369 -22.93 17.00 9.57
N LYS A 370 -22.99 15.83 8.95
CA LYS A 370 -22.90 14.53 9.63
C LYS A 370 -21.55 13.91 9.39
N VAL A 371 -20.94 13.40 10.46
CA VAL A 371 -19.63 12.72 10.38
C VAL A 371 -19.84 11.31 9.87
N VAL A 372 -19.06 10.92 8.87
CA VAL A 372 -18.83 9.53 8.45
C VAL A 372 -17.41 9.17 8.90
N PRO A 373 -17.27 8.46 10.03
CA PRO A 373 -15.96 8.21 10.62
C PRO A 373 -15.25 7.02 9.99
N GLY A 374 -13.91 7.00 10.10
CA GLY A 374 -13.11 5.83 9.80
C GLY A 374 -13.19 5.39 8.33
N VAL A 375 -13.09 6.32 7.40
CA VAL A 375 -13.22 6.01 5.97
C VAL A 375 -11.97 6.36 5.17
N LYS A 376 -11.75 5.63 4.08
CA LYS A 376 -10.91 6.10 2.98
C LYS A 376 -11.60 7.32 2.36
N LEU A 377 -10.91 8.46 2.35
CA LEU A 377 -11.45 9.68 1.78
C LEU A 377 -11.87 9.47 0.31
N PRO A 378 -12.96 10.11 -0.13
CA PRO A 378 -13.38 10.08 -1.52
C PRO A 378 -12.27 10.53 -2.48
N ASP A 379 -12.39 10.19 -3.74
CA ASP A 379 -11.46 10.65 -4.77
C ASP A 379 -11.35 12.18 -4.73
N THR A 380 -10.11 12.68 -4.65
CA THR A 380 -9.83 14.12 -4.51
C THR A 380 -9.47 14.80 -5.83
N GLN A 381 -9.53 14.08 -6.96
CA GLN A 381 -9.08 14.60 -8.26
C GLN A 381 -9.78 15.91 -8.63
N ASN A 382 -11.08 16.02 -8.32
CA ASN A 382 -11.89 17.22 -8.58
C ASN A 382 -12.20 18.01 -7.29
N ALA A 383 -11.56 17.69 -6.16
CA ALA A 383 -11.78 18.40 -4.91
C ALA A 383 -10.95 19.68 -4.86
N THR A 384 -11.45 20.67 -4.12
CA THR A 384 -10.67 21.86 -3.76
C THR A 384 -9.84 21.53 -2.52
N VAL A 385 -8.52 21.73 -2.60
CA VAL A 385 -7.57 21.46 -1.50
C VAL A 385 -6.89 22.76 -1.07
N ASP A 386 -6.90 23.02 0.23
CA ASP A 386 -6.19 24.13 0.86
C ASP A 386 -5.46 23.58 2.12
N MET A 387 -4.13 23.59 2.09
CA MET A 387 -3.29 23.01 3.14
C MET A 387 -3.04 23.96 4.32
N VAL A 388 -3.52 25.20 4.26
CA VAL A 388 -3.13 26.27 5.21
C VAL A 388 -4.19 26.50 6.28
N ILE A 389 -5.48 26.29 5.96
CA ILE A 389 -6.59 26.61 6.87
C ILE A 389 -6.86 25.47 7.86
N GLU A 390 -7.43 25.83 9.00
CA GLU A 390 -7.89 24.88 10.00
C GLU A 390 -9.21 24.20 9.59
N LEU A 391 -9.52 23.07 10.21
CA LEU A 391 -10.71 22.28 9.87
C LEU A 391 -12.03 23.03 10.12
N GLU A 392 -12.08 23.92 11.14
CA GLU A 392 -13.28 24.73 11.40
C GLU A 392 -13.49 25.78 10.31
N ASP A 393 -12.42 26.45 9.85
CA ASP A 393 -12.51 27.37 8.70
C ASP A 393 -12.93 26.65 7.43
N CYS A 394 -12.49 25.38 7.26
CA CYS A 394 -12.93 24.50 6.19
C CYS A 394 -14.44 24.24 6.24
N ARG A 395 -14.98 23.98 7.43
CA ARG A 395 -16.40 23.80 7.69
C ARG A 395 -17.19 25.06 7.31
N GLU A 396 -16.75 26.23 7.77
CA GLU A 396 -17.39 27.51 7.47
C GLU A 396 -17.40 27.81 5.96
N ARG A 397 -16.25 27.57 5.28
CA ARG A 397 -16.11 27.73 3.84
C ARG A 397 -17.05 26.81 3.08
N CYS A 398 -17.15 25.54 3.48
CA CYS A 398 -18.10 24.58 2.90
C CYS A 398 -19.55 24.99 3.17
N PHE A 399 -19.85 25.51 4.36
CA PHE A 399 -21.19 25.94 4.71
C PHE A 399 -21.66 27.14 3.88
N ALA A 400 -20.76 28.08 3.62
CA ALA A 400 -21.03 29.28 2.82
C ALA A 400 -21.20 28.97 1.33
N ASP A 401 -20.67 27.85 0.84
CA ASP A 401 -20.75 27.45 -0.57
C ASP A 401 -21.86 26.43 -0.78
N CYS A 402 -22.92 26.80 -1.48
CA CYS A 402 -24.07 25.92 -1.79
C CYS A 402 -23.69 24.71 -2.64
N SER A 403 -22.59 24.74 -3.37
CA SER A 403 -22.12 23.62 -4.16
C SER A 403 -21.34 22.59 -3.30
N CYS A 404 -20.93 22.96 -2.07
CA CYS A 404 -20.21 22.05 -1.21
C CYS A 404 -21.09 20.90 -0.71
N LEU A 405 -20.65 19.67 -0.96
CA LEU A 405 -21.33 18.43 -0.57
C LEU A 405 -20.72 17.79 0.67
N ALA A 406 -19.38 17.92 0.84
CA ALA A 406 -18.65 17.38 1.96
C ALA A 406 -17.30 18.08 2.14
N TYR A 407 -16.75 17.98 3.34
CA TYR A 407 -15.37 18.39 3.62
C TYR A 407 -14.65 17.40 4.52
N ALA A 408 -13.33 17.49 4.56
CA ALA A 408 -12.47 16.71 5.47
C ALA A 408 -11.15 17.45 5.73
N ALA A 409 -10.41 17.03 6.77
CA ALA A 409 -9.03 17.43 6.96
C ALA A 409 -8.12 16.83 5.87
N ALA A 410 -7.17 17.64 5.41
CA ALA A 410 -6.17 17.21 4.43
C ALA A 410 -4.96 16.53 5.07
N ASP A 411 -4.63 16.88 6.31
CA ASP A 411 -3.45 16.43 7.05
C ASP A 411 -3.81 16.07 8.51
N VAL A 412 -3.41 14.88 8.96
CA VAL A 412 -3.73 14.39 10.31
C VAL A 412 -2.61 14.65 11.33
N ARG A 413 -1.53 15.37 10.95
CA ARG A 413 -0.41 15.67 11.83
C ARG A 413 -0.72 16.78 12.84
N GLY A 414 -1.72 17.61 12.58
CA GLY A 414 -2.10 18.80 13.38
C GLY A 414 -2.93 18.52 14.63
N GLY A 415 -3.07 17.28 15.09
CA GLY A 415 -3.87 16.93 16.28
C GLY A 415 -5.04 16.01 15.99
N SER A 416 -6.00 15.90 16.92
CA SER A 416 -7.14 14.96 16.85
C SER A 416 -8.04 15.19 15.63
N ASP A 417 -8.21 16.45 15.22
CA ASP A 417 -9.12 16.85 14.15
C ASP A 417 -8.41 17.06 12.81
N GLY A 418 -7.07 17.13 12.82
CA GLY A 418 -6.25 17.38 11.64
C GLY A 418 -6.25 18.86 11.22
N THR A 419 -5.54 19.14 10.12
CA THR A 419 -5.41 20.48 9.51
C THR A 419 -5.56 20.43 8.03
N GLY A 420 -5.61 21.58 7.37
CA GLY A 420 -5.90 21.67 5.95
C GLY A 420 -7.35 21.31 5.64
N CYS A 421 -7.74 21.53 4.42
CA CYS A 421 -9.12 21.46 3.96
C CYS A 421 -9.21 20.73 2.61
N VAL A 422 -10.11 19.77 2.53
CA VAL A 422 -10.57 19.18 1.26
C VAL A 422 -12.06 19.40 1.16
N ILE A 423 -12.52 19.99 0.06
CA ILE A 423 -13.95 20.24 -0.22
C ILE A 423 -14.33 19.55 -1.51
N TRP A 424 -15.40 18.73 -1.45
CA TRP A 424 -16.00 18.10 -2.61
C TRP A 424 -17.28 18.87 -3.01
N LYS A 425 -17.37 19.19 -4.30
CA LYS A 425 -18.53 19.89 -4.91
C LYS A 425 -19.27 19.02 -5.93
N ASP A 426 -18.62 17.95 -6.37
CA ASP A 426 -19.16 16.94 -7.27
C ASP A 426 -19.56 15.69 -6.50
N ALA A 427 -19.85 14.61 -7.22
CA ALA A 427 -20.19 13.33 -6.63
C ALA A 427 -19.08 12.80 -5.71
N ILE A 428 -19.46 12.35 -4.53
CA ILE A 428 -18.59 11.62 -3.60
C ILE A 428 -18.41 10.19 -4.13
N LEU A 429 -17.19 9.87 -4.58
CA LEU A 429 -16.88 8.57 -5.18
C LEU A 429 -15.85 7.79 -4.34
N ASP A 430 -15.98 6.48 -4.33
CA ASP A 430 -15.02 5.54 -3.80
C ASP A 430 -14.79 5.66 -2.28
N LEU A 431 -15.89 5.82 -1.55
CA LEU A 431 -15.92 5.86 -0.09
C LEU A 431 -16.00 4.43 0.47
N ARG A 432 -15.12 4.08 1.43
CA ARG A 432 -15.15 2.79 2.11
C ARG A 432 -14.73 2.91 3.57
N PHE A 433 -15.21 2.01 4.43
CA PHE A 433 -14.69 1.88 5.79
C PHE A 433 -13.26 1.34 5.78
N VAL A 434 -12.42 1.93 6.63
CA VAL A 434 -11.02 1.54 6.84
C VAL A 434 -10.65 1.80 8.30
N ASP A 435 -10.14 0.80 8.98
CA ASP A 435 -9.58 0.98 10.33
C ASP A 435 -8.42 1.99 10.28
N GLY A 436 -8.50 3.02 11.14
CA GLY A 436 -7.56 4.13 11.08
C GLY A 436 -7.79 5.11 9.92
N GLY A 437 -8.92 5.01 9.22
CA GLY A 437 -9.34 5.97 8.21
C GLY A 437 -9.63 7.35 8.78
N SER A 438 -9.95 8.30 7.89
CA SER A 438 -10.26 9.69 8.27
C SER A 438 -11.77 9.91 8.44
N ASN A 439 -12.13 11.06 8.97
CA ASN A 439 -13.52 11.50 9.04
C ASN A 439 -13.89 12.32 7.80
N VAL A 440 -15.07 12.05 7.23
CA VAL A 440 -15.71 12.88 6.21
C VAL A 440 -16.93 13.55 6.81
N TYR A 441 -17.06 14.83 6.63
CA TYR A 441 -18.18 15.64 7.09
C TYR A 441 -19.13 15.88 5.91
N LEU A 442 -20.22 15.11 5.87
CA LEU A 442 -21.18 15.13 4.78
C LEU A 442 -22.29 16.13 5.05
N ARG A 443 -22.56 17.04 4.10
CA ARG A 443 -23.63 18.05 4.23
C ARG A 443 -24.98 17.40 4.01
N LEU A 444 -25.90 17.57 4.97
CA LEU A 444 -27.26 17.05 4.95
C LEU A 444 -28.26 18.15 5.24
N SER A 445 -29.49 17.99 4.69
CA SER A 445 -30.61 18.84 5.03
C SER A 445 -30.96 18.71 6.53
N LYS A 446 -31.47 19.80 7.11
CA LYS A 446 -31.95 19.84 8.51
C LYS A 446 -32.89 18.70 8.86
N SER A 447 -33.79 18.33 7.94
CA SER A 447 -34.75 17.23 8.13
C SER A 447 -34.10 15.89 8.50
N GLU A 448 -32.84 15.63 8.05
CA GLU A 448 -32.11 14.39 8.36
C GLU A 448 -31.56 14.34 9.80
N PHE A 449 -31.58 15.48 10.53
CA PHE A 449 -31.19 15.56 11.95
C PHE A 449 -32.39 15.52 12.90
N ASP A 450 -33.60 15.86 12.42
CA ASP A 450 -34.82 15.95 13.24
C ASP A 450 -35.45 14.57 13.47
N ASP A 451 -35.22 13.58 12.62
CA ASP A 451 -35.79 12.23 12.72
C ASP A 451 -35.35 11.44 13.96
N HIS A 452 -34.19 11.76 14.56
CA HIS A 452 -33.74 11.13 15.80
C HIS A 452 -34.47 11.62 17.07
N LYS A 453 -35.29 12.66 17.00
CA LYS A 453 -36.08 13.15 18.15
C LYS A 453 -37.45 12.49 18.29
N ARG A 454 -37.89 11.70 17.34
CA ARG A 454 -39.11 10.92 17.41
C ARG A 454 -38.87 9.51 18.00
N PHE A 455 -38.37 9.42 19.22
CA PHE A 455 -38.67 8.28 20.01
C PHE A 455 -40.18 8.33 20.27
N PRO A 456 -40.96 7.31 19.91
CA PRO A 456 -42.36 7.30 20.27
C PRO A 456 -42.46 7.18 21.81
N THR A 457 -42.65 8.33 22.46
CA THR A 457 -42.92 8.43 23.90
C THR A 457 -44.10 7.51 24.34
N LEU A 458 -44.87 7.02 23.38
CA LEU A 458 -45.96 6.08 23.60
C LEU A 458 -45.48 4.66 23.96
N LEU A 459 -44.31 4.22 23.54
CA LEU A 459 -43.80 2.86 23.76
C LEU A 459 -43.17 2.66 25.16
N VAL A 460 -42.74 3.76 25.81
CA VAL A 460 -42.18 3.71 27.17
C VAL A 460 -43.24 3.97 28.24
N ALA A 461 -44.34 4.69 27.94
CA ALA A 461 -45.41 4.99 28.89
C ALA A 461 -46.27 3.77 29.21
N THR A 462 -46.47 2.83 28.29
CA THR A 462 -47.32 1.65 28.49
C THR A 462 -46.72 0.62 29.49
N PRO A 463 -45.43 0.27 29.44
CA PRO A 463 -44.88 -0.66 30.44
C PRO A 463 -44.77 -0.03 31.85
N VAL A 464 -44.47 1.27 31.96
CA VAL A 464 -44.41 1.95 33.25
C VAL A 464 -45.80 2.04 33.91
N ALA A 465 -46.84 2.37 33.16
CA ALA A 465 -48.23 2.37 33.66
C ALA A 465 -48.67 0.97 34.07
N SER A 466 -48.30 -0.06 33.35
CA SER A 466 -48.64 -1.47 33.67
C SER A 466 -47.93 -1.93 34.94
N ILE A 467 -46.67 -1.56 35.17
CA ILE A 467 -45.93 -1.89 36.38
C ILE A 467 -46.53 -1.16 37.60
N PHE A 468 -46.95 0.09 37.44
CA PHE A 468 -47.55 0.89 38.50
C PHE A 468 -48.92 0.30 38.92
N THR A 469 -49.76 -0.12 37.95
CA THR A 469 -51.06 -0.78 38.25
C THR A 469 -50.84 -2.14 38.93
N ILE A 470 -49.87 -2.94 38.53
CA ILE A 470 -49.56 -4.21 39.18
C ILE A 470 -49.10 -3.97 40.64
N LEU A 471 -48.24 -2.99 40.87
CA LEU A 471 -47.79 -2.63 42.23
C LEU A 471 -48.95 -2.17 43.11
N LEU A 472 -49.88 -1.36 42.58
CA LEU A 472 -51.09 -0.93 43.33
C LEU A 472 -52.01 -2.10 43.66
N VAL A 473 -52.20 -3.04 42.75
CA VAL A 473 -53.00 -4.25 42.99
C VAL A 473 -52.35 -5.14 44.05
N VAL A 474 -51.05 -5.36 43.96
CA VAL A 474 -50.29 -6.14 44.97
C VAL A 474 -50.37 -5.49 46.33
N PHE A 475 -50.21 -4.13 46.40
CA PHE A 475 -50.34 -3.38 47.64
C PHE A 475 -51.74 -3.45 48.23
N ALA A 476 -52.80 -3.36 47.39
CA ALA A 476 -54.19 -3.47 47.85
C ALA A 476 -54.53 -4.91 48.40
N ILE A 477 -53.99 -5.94 47.75
CA ILE A 477 -54.13 -7.35 48.23
C ILE A 477 -53.35 -7.53 49.54
N TRP A 478 -52.14 -7.01 49.66
CA TRP A 478 -51.34 -7.04 50.88
C TRP A 478 -52.05 -6.31 52.04
N TRP A 479 -52.61 -5.10 51.79
CA TRP A 479 -53.37 -4.32 52.74
C TRP A 479 -54.63 -5.03 53.24
N ARG A 480 -55.39 -5.62 52.33
CA ARG A 480 -56.57 -6.42 52.66
C ARG A 480 -56.22 -7.66 53.46
N ARG A 481 -55.15 -8.32 53.22
CA ARG A 481 -54.66 -9.48 54.04
C ARG A 481 -54.23 -9.02 55.41
N LYS A 482 -53.51 -7.92 55.53
CA LYS A 482 -53.11 -7.36 56.83
C LYS A 482 -54.26 -6.89 57.66
N SER A 483 -55.27 -6.25 57.05
CA SER A 483 -56.51 -5.85 57.73
C SER A 483 -57.35 -7.05 58.23
N ARG A 484 -57.32 -8.20 57.56
CA ARG A 484 -57.99 -9.44 58.00
C ARG A 484 -57.23 -10.13 59.12
N VAL A 485 -56.00 -9.99 59.30
CA VAL A 485 -55.19 -10.52 60.39
C VAL A 485 -55.40 -9.70 61.65
N VAL A 486 -55.56 -8.40 61.58
CA VAL A 486 -55.84 -7.50 62.71
C VAL A 486 -57.30 -7.71 63.23
N GLY A 487 -58.25 -8.04 62.32
CA GLY A 487 -59.64 -8.32 62.68
C GLY A 487 -59.87 -9.66 63.42
N LYS A 488 -58.89 -10.59 63.39
CA LYS A 488 -59.02 -11.90 64.14
C LYS A 488 -58.45 -11.86 65.57
N PHE A 489 -57.74 -10.81 65.96
CA PHE A 489 -57.14 -10.65 67.29
C PHE A 489 -58.08 -9.94 68.31
N CYS A 490 -59.27 -9.48 67.88
CA CYS A 490 -60.24 -8.80 68.75
C CYS A 490 -61.46 -9.61 69.01
N SER A 491 -61.47 -10.94 68.78
CA SER A 491 -62.65 -11.79 68.97
C SER A 491 -62.46 -12.93 69.98
N ASP A 492 -61.32 -13.03 70.69
CA ASP A 492 -61.17 -14.01 71.77
C ASP A 492 -60.69 -13.31 73.07
N GLY A 493 -61.69 -12.76 73.81
CA GLY A 493 -61.41 -12.10 75.07
C GLY A 493 -62.73 -11.74 75.73
N SER A 494 -63.61 -12.76 76.02
CA SER A 494 -64.72 -12.68 77.01
C SER A 494 -65.07 -14.03 77.42
N ILE A 495 -64.58 -14.50 78.51
CA ILE A 495 -65.12 -15.08 79.75
C ILE A 495 -63.93 -15.50 80.61
#